data_59b19771e76081f417b89f81405a6f23
#
_entry.id   59b19771e76081f417b89f81405a6f23
#
_cell.length_a   1.000
_cell.length_b   1.000
_cell.length_c   1.000
_cell.angle_alpha   90.00
_cell.angle_beta   90.00
_cell.angle_gamma   90.00
#
_symmetry.space_group_name_H-M   'P 1'
#
loop_
_entity.id
_entity.type
_entity.pdbx_description
1 polymer ?
#
loop_
_entity_poly.entity_id
_entity_poly.type
_entity_poly.pdbx_seq_one_letter_code
_entity_poly.pdbx_strand_id
1 'polypeptide(L)'
;MVGQQLSNLSARRELLKLWRGMPEFQVVPRQTALVIHDVQGLTTDPEAGIARRMKDLGLLALRKSYLSRMREAVRRIASLQAACRDAGVQVVYTVIEARLADGRDAAWPLRFHGLVPLPGSTEGAIQPSIRPRQDEPIILRGAFSMFSQAHGEEVLRNMGIDTIVLVGGLTDITLASTARDAADRAFRTYVVEDASFSVFQSGHQEGLDSLRLWFARITTADRMRRKLMHTRVGE
;
A
#
# COMPACT_ATOMS: atom_id res chain seq x y z
N MET A 1 2.78 -25.84 22.99
CA MET A 1 2.54 -24.70 22.08
C MET A 1 3.60 -24.55 20.99
N VAL A 2 4.90 -24.64 21.28
CA VAL A 2 5.98 -24.51 20.26
C VAL A 2 5.92 -25.62 19.20
N GLY A 3 5.62 -26.89 19.55
CA GLY A 3 5.52 -28.00 18.60
C GLY A 3 4.34 -27.87 17.62
N GLN A 4 3.23 -27.24 18.05
CA GLN A 4 2.06 -27.02 17.20
C GLN A 4 2.27 -25.87 16.20
N GLN A 5 3.03 -24.85 16.58
CA GLN A 5 3.45 -23.78 15.69
C GLN A 5 4.42 -24.27 14.60
N LEU A 6 5.37 -25.14 14.94
CA LEU A 6 6.30 -25.74 13.97
C LEU A 6 5.59 -26.70 12.97
N SER A 7 4.58 -27.46 13.43
CA SER A 7 3.77 -28.29 12.55
C SER A 7 2.92 -27.46 11.56
N ASN A 8 2.38 -26.35 12.01
CA ASN A 8 1.62 -25.41 11.17
C ASN A 8 2.49 -24.72 10.13
N LEU A 9 3.73 -24.34 10.47
CA LEU A 9 4.69 -23.77 9.53
C LEU A 9 5.15 -24.78 8.46
N SER A 10 5.32 -26.04 8.83
CA SER A 10 5.67 -27.10 7.88
C SER A 10 4.49 -27.42 6.95
N ALA A 11 3.29 -27.57 7.49
CA ALA A 11 2.07 -27.77 6.72
C ALA A 11 1.80 -26.61 5.75
N ARG A 12 2.01 -25.36 6.20
CA ARG A 12 1.90 -24.19 5.34
C ARG A 12 2.92 -24.20 4.19
N ARG A 13 4.17 -24.61 4.46
CA ARG A 13 5.19 -24.76 3.40
C ARG A 13 4.83 -25.81 2.37
N GLU A 14 4.26 -26.94 2.78
CA GLU A 14 3.81 -27.99 1.86
C GLU A 14 2.60 -27.52 1.03
N LEU A 15 1.65 -26.84 1.66
CA LEU A 15 0.51 -26.23 0.98
C LEU A 15 0.95 -25.18 -0.06
N LEU A 16 1.98 -24.39 0.27
CA LEU A 16 2.59 -23.40 -0.64
C LEU A 16 3.24 -24.06 -1.88
N LYS A 17 3.70 -25.29 -1.76
CA LYS A 17 4.23 -26.08 -2.91
C LYS A 17 3.12 -26.55 -3.84
N LEU A 18 1.94 -26.87 -3.30
CA LEU A 18 0.76 -27.27 -4.09
C LEU A 18 0.17 -26.09 -4.87
N TRP A 19 0.13 -24.93 -4.26
CA TRP A 19 -0.32 -23.68 -4.88
C TRP A 19 0.89 -22.87 -5.29
N ARG A 20 1.17 -22.83 -6.57
CA ARG A 20 2.37 -22.22 -7.17
C ARG A 20 2.57 -20.73 -6.84
N GLY A 21 1.65 -20.12 -6.05
CA GLY A 21 1.61 -18.69 -5.78
C GLY A 21 1.33 -17.88 -7.05
N MET A 22 1.27 -16.57 -6.91
CA MET A 22 1.04 -15.71 -8.08
C MET A 22 2.23 -15.73 -9.03
N PRO A 23 2.00 -15.91 -10.35
CA PRO A 23 3.07 -15.94 -11.34
C PRO A 23 3.77 -14.58 -11.43
N GLU A 24 4.90 -14.57 -12.09
CA GLU A 24 5.56 -13.36 -12.51
C GLU A 24 4.76 -12.73 -13.65
N PHE A 25 4.44 -11.43 -13.54
CA PHE A 25 3.76 -10.69 -14.60
C PHE A 25 4.78 -9.84 -15.36
N GLN A 26 4.53 -9.67 -16.65
CA GLN A 26 5.25 -8.66 -17.42
C GLN A 26 4.82 -7.26 -16.94
N VAL A 27 5.79 -6.38 -16.73
CA VAL A 27 5.55 -4.97 -16.41
C VAL A 27 5.64 -4.18 -17.70
N VAL A 28 4.49 -3.77 -18.24
CA VAL A 28 4.40 -2.89 -19.41
C VAL A 28 4.19 -1.47 -18.89
N PRO A 29 5.13 -0.52 -19.05
CA PRO A 29 5.07 0.79 -18.40
C PRO A 29 3.74 1.53 -18.60
N ARG A 30 3.27 1.62 -19.84
CA ARG A 30 2.01 2.34 -20.18
C ARG A 30 0.74 1.67 -19.65
N GLN A 31 0.81 0.39 -19.25
CA GLN A 31 -0.31 -0.39 -18.69
C GLN A 31 -0.12 -0.64 -17.19
N THR A 32 0.90 -0.02 -16.58
CA THR A 32 1.23 -0.21 -15.18
C THR A 32 1.09 1.10 -14.40
N ALA A 33 0.51 1.02 -13.20
CA ALA A 33 0.49 2.11 -12.24
C ALA A 33 1.24 1.75 -10.96
N LEU A 34 2.10 2.66 -10.50
CA LEU A 34 2.59 2.67 -9.12
C LEU A 34 1.50 3.35 -8.26
N VAL A 35 0.86 2.59 -7.39
CA VAL A 35 -0.16 3.10 -6.46
C VAL A 35 0.47 3.33 -5.09
N ILE A 36 0.62 4.60 -4.71
CA ILE A 36 1.14 5.02 -3.41
C ILE A 36 -0.05 5.14 -2.45
N HIS A 37 -0.14 4.17 -1.54
CA HIS A 37 -1.31 3.93 -0.71
C HIS A 37 -1.13 4.50 0.69
N ASP A 38 -1.96 5.47 1.08
CA ASP A 38 -2.04 6.07 2.42
C ASP A 38 -0.71 6.56 3.02
N VAL A 39 0.19 7.07 2.19
CA VAL A 39 1.43 7.72 2.65
C VAL A 39 1.14 9.20 2.89
N GLN A 40 0.37 9.45 3.93
CA GLN A 40 -0.22 10.73 4.32
C GLN A 40 0.00 11.01 5.82
N GLY A 41 -0.33 12.20 6.29
CA GLY A 41 -0.12 12.62 7.68
C GLY A 41 -0.68 11.67 8.72
N LEU A 42 -1.86 11.06 8.48
CA LEU A 42 -2.45 10.04 9.35
C LEU A 42 -1.47 8.89 9.69
N THR A 43 -0.66 8.48 8.72
CA THR A 43 0.26 7.34 8.84
C THR A 43 1.73 7.75 8.97
N THR A 44 2.11 8.95 8.54
CA THR A 44 3.54 9.33 8.43
C THR A 44 3.97 10.48 9.33
N ASP A 45 3.03 11.30 9.83
CA ASP A 45 3.37 12.41 10.72
C ASP A 45 3.64 11.89 12.13
N PRO A 46 4.83 12.16 12.72
CA PRO A 46 5.15 11.73 14.08
C PRO A 46 4.28 12.39 15.15
N GLU A 47 3.74 13.59 14.90
CA GLU A 47 2.95 14.34 15.87
C GLU A 47 1.43 14.36 15.57
N ALA A 48 1.00 13.57 14.57
CA ALA A 48 -0.41 13.39 14.21
C ALA A 48 -0.79 11.91 14.07
N GLY A 49 -2.04 11.62 13.79
CA GLY A 49 -2.58 10.32 13.43
C GLY A 49 -2.16 9.16 14.34
N ILE A 50 -1.71 8.09 13.74
CA ILE A 50 -1.35 6.83 14.43
C ILE A 50 -0.19 7.04 15.41
N ALA A 51 0.86 7.77 15.00
CA ALA A 51 2.04 7.98 15.84
C ALA A 51 1.74 8.86 17.07
N ARG A 52 0.86 9.85 16.94
CA ARG A 52 0.38 10.67 18.04
C ARG A 52 -0.37 9.80 19.07
N ARG A 53 -1.29 8.94 18.62
CA ARG A 53 -2.04 8.05 19.52
C ARG A 53 -1.14 7.09 20.29
N MET A 54 -0.10 6.53 19.65
CA MET A 54 0.89 5.72 20.36
C MET A 54 1.58 6.50 21.46
N LYS A 55 1.89 7.79 21.23
CA LYS A 55 2.47 8.69 22.23
C LYS A 55 1.51 8.93 23.39
N ASP A 56 0.25 9.24 23.11
CA ASP A 56 -0.76 9.54 24.10
C ASP A 56 -1.09 8.31 24.98
N LEU A 57 -0.93 7.09 24.43
CA LEU A 57 -1.05 5.82 25.15
C LEU A 57 0.25 5.36 25.86
N GLY A 58 1.32 6.15 25.81
CA GLY A 58 2.62 5.78 26.42
C GLY A 58 3.37 4.66 25.68
N LEU A 59 2.97 4.26 24.48
CA LEU A 59 3.56 3.17 23.69
C LEU A 59 4.83 3.62 22.94
N LEU A 60 5.79 4.24 23.65
CA LEU A 60 6.94 4.93 23.06
C LEU A 60 7.88 3.98 22.29
N ALA A 61 8.10 2.76 22.77
CA ALA A 61 8.93 1.77 22.08
C ALA A 61 8.30 1.33 20.74
N LEU A 62 7.00 1.06 20.74
CA LEU A 62 6.24 0.72 19.54
C LEU A 62 6.26 1.90 18.53
N ARG A 63 6.01 3.13 19.01
CA ARG A 63 6.08 4.34 18.19
C ARG A 63 7.45 4.51 17.52
N LYS A 64 8.55 4.35 18.29
CA LYS A 64 9.92 4.45 17.75
C LYS A 64 10.15 3.41 16.65
N SER A 65 9.76 2.17 16.88
CA SER A 65 9.89 1.07 15.91
C SER A 65 9.05 1.31 14.66
N TYR A 66 7.79 1.71 14.83
CA TYR A 66 6.88 2.07 13.73
C TYR A 66 7.47 3.18 12.85
N LEU A 67 7.83 4.32 13.46
CA LEU A 67 8.38 5.47 12.74
C LEU A 67 9.68 5.14 12.01
N SER A 68 10.51 4.26 12.55
CA SER A 68 11.76 3.81 11.89
C SER A 68 11.43 3.04 10.60
N ARG A 69 10.56 2.04 10.67
CA ARG A 69 10.15 1.24 9.50
C ARG A 69 9.42 2.08 8.46
N MET A 70 8.48 2.91 8.89
CA MET A 70 7.75 3.82 8.02
C MET A 70 8.69 4.75 7.24
N ARG A 71 9.65 5.39 7.91
CA ARG A 71 10.62 6.28 7.25
C ARG A 71 11.49 5.54 6.22
N GLU A 72 11.89 4.30 6.52
CA GLU A 72 12.64 3.47 5.57
C GLU A 72 11.78 3.15 4.34
N ALA A 73 10.54 2.71 4.54
CA ALA A 73 9.61 2.45 3.45
C ALA A 73 9.37 3.69 2.58
N VAL A 74 9.16 4.86 3.19
CA VAL A 74 8.98 6.14 2.46
C VAL A 74 10.20 6.50 1.62
N ARG A 75 11.43 6.28 2.11
CA ARG A 75 12.65 6.49 1.28
C ARG A 75 12.65 5.57 0.06
N ARG A 76 12.28 4.29 0.22
CA ARG A 76 12.19 3.34 -0.89
C ARG A 76 11.07 3.69 -1.86
N ILE A 77 9.93 4.15 -1.37
CA ILE A 77 8.84 4.67 -2.19
C ILE A 77 9.32 5.83 -3.05
N ALA A 78 10.00 6.82 -2.48
CA ALA A 78 10.51 7.97 -3.23
C ALA A 78 11.49 7.56 -4.35
N SER A 79 12.39 6.61 -4.07
CA SER A 79 13.32 6.07 -5.06
C SER A 79 12.60 5.28 -6.16
N LEU A 80 11.61 4.47 -5.82
CA LEU A 80 10.83 3.69 -6.78
C LEU A 80 9.93 4.60 -7.62
N GLN A 81 9.31 5.62 -7.02
CA GLN A 81 8.51 6.63 -7.69
C GLN A 81 9.31 7.34 -8.80
N ALA A 82 10.55 7.78 -8.48
CA ALA A 82 11.43 8.39 -9.47
C ALA A 82 11.69 7.42 -10.64
N ALA A 83 12.04 6.17 -10.36
CA ALA A 83 12.28 5.16 -11.39
C ALA A 83 11.04 4.85 -12.24
N CYS A 84 9.84 4.83 -11.64
CA CYS A 84 8.58 4.65 -12.33
C CYS A 84 8.30 5.82 -13.30
N ARG A 85 8.44 7.06 -12.81
CA ARG A 85 8.29 8.28 -13.63
C ARG A 85 9.23 8.26 -14.82
N ASP A 86 10.48 7.91 -14.57
CA ASP A 86 11.51 7.81 -15.63
C ASP A 86 11.22 6.69 -16.64
N ALA A 87 10.53 5.63 -16.24
CA ALA A 87 10.14 4.52 -17.12
C ALA A 87 8.79 4.74 -17.83
N GLY A 88 8.08 5.85 -17.58
CA GLY A 88 6.76 6.10 -18.14
C GLY A 88 5.63 5.29 -17.48
N VAL A 89 5.87 4.76 -16.27
CA VAL A 89 4.84 4.14 -15.43
C VAL A 89 4.01 5.24 -14.78
N GLN A 90 2.70 5.10 -14.82
CA GLN A 90 1.77 6.04 -14.18
C GLN A 90 1.94 6.01 -12.66
N VAL A 91 1.90 7.17 -12.01
CA VAL A 91 1.90 7.26 -10.54
C VAL A 91 0.53 7.73 -10.07
N VAL A 92 -0.07 6.96 -9.18
CA VAL A 92 -1.41 7.22 -8.63
C VAL A 92 -1.31 7.23 -7.11
N TYR A 93 -1.96 8.17 -6.47
CA TYR A 93 -2.04 8.24 -5.02
C TYR A 93 -3.42 7.86 -4.54
N THR A 94 -3.48 7.28 -3.36
CA THR A 94 -4.75 7.08 -2.68
C THR A 94 -4.59 7.50 -1.22
N VAL A 95 -5.55 8.25 -0.72
CA VAL A 95 -5.56 8.78 0.64
C VAL A 95 -6.92 8.55 1.29
N ILE A 96 -6.90 8.29 2.59
CA ILE A 96 -8.10 8.30 3.43
C ILE A 96 -8.40 9.75 3.76
N GLU A 97 -9.58 10.23 3.36
CA GLU A 97 -10.10 11.53 3.74
C GLU A 97 -11.63 11.50 3.62
N ALA A 98 -12.34 12.06 4.58
CA ALA A 98 -13.77 12.28 4.48
C ALA A 98 -14.05 13.40 3.44
N ARG A 99 -15.23 13.35 2.81
CA ARG A 99 -15.72 14.44 1.95
C ARG A 99 -16.48 15.50 2.74
N LEU A 100 -17.14 15.05 3.81
CA LEU A 100 -17.91 15.94 4.70
C LEU A 100 -17.05 16.40 5.88
N ALA A 101 -17.25 17.63 6.32
CA ALA A 101 -16.51 18.23 7.41
C ALA A 101 -16.66 17.52 8.77
N ASP A 102 -17.72 16.74 8.96
CA ASP A 102 -17.96 15.93 10.16
C ASP A 102 -17.53 14.45 10.00
N GLY A 103 -17.04 14.05 8.85
CA GLY A 103 -16.52 12.70 8.57
C GLY A 103 -17.59 11.59 8.51
N ARG A 104 -18.89 11.91 8.54
CA ARG A 104 -19.97 10.92 8.61
C ARG A 104 -20.11 10.04 7.36
N ASP A 105 -19.54 10.43 6.25
CA ASP A 105 -19.49 9.72 4.98
C ASP A 105 -18.40 8.63 4.92
N ALA A 106 -17.47 8.61 5.88
CA ALA A 106 -16.46 7.57 5.94
C ALA A 106 -17.02 6.26 6.53
N ALA A 107 -16.37 5.13 6.21
CA ALA A 107 -16.74 3.81 6.68
C ALA A 107 -16.79 3.74 8.21
N TRP A 108 -17.81 3.06 8.74
CA TRP A 108 -18.06 3.01 10.18
C TRP A 108 -16.82 2.62 11.03
N PRO A 109 -16.03 1.59 10.68
CA PRO A 109 -14.87 1.25 11.50
C PRO A 109 -13.81 2.35 11.56
N LEU A 110 -13.57 3.07 10.45
CA LEU A 110 -12.65 4.21 10.45
C LEU A 110 -13.14 5.32 11.38
N ARG A 111 -14.44 5.63 11.34
CA ARG A 111 -15.06 6.61 12.24
C ARG A 111 -15.00 6.16 13.70
N PHE A 112 -15.34 4.90 13.96
CA PHE A 112 -15.31 4.32 15.31
C PHE A 112 -13.92 4.43 15.94
N HIS A 113 -12.87 4.16 15.16
CA HIS A 113 -11.49 4.31 15.63
C HIS A 113 -10.98 5.76 15.53
N GLY A 114 -11.78 6.69 15.01
CA GLY A 114 -11.39 8.08 14.78
C GLY A 114 -10.18 8.21 13.82
N LEU A 115 -10.06 7.34 12.84
CA LEU A 115 -8.99 7.30 11.84
C LEU A 115 -9.47 7.90 10.51
N VAL A 116 -10.24 8.99 10.58
CA VAL A 116 -10.79 9.69 9.43
C VAL A 116 -10.23 11.11 9.39
N PRO A 117 -9.22 11.36 8.58
CA PRO A 117 -8.81 12.74 8.29
C PRO A 117 -9.97 13.53 7.70
N LEU A 118 -10.18 14.73 8.22
CA LEU A 118 -11.19 15.66 7.71
C LEU A 118 -10.61 16.46 6.53
N PRO A 119 -11.45 17.01 5.66
CA PRO A 119 -11.02 17.78 4.50
C PRO A 119 -10.04 18.89 4.88
N GLY A 120 -8.88 18.91 4.21
CA GLY A 120 -7.84 19.91 4.42
C GLY A 120 -7.05 19.77 5.73
N SER A 121 -7.23 18.69 6.49
CA SER A 121 -6.44 18.42 7.69
C SER A 121 -5.00 18.02 7.36
N THR A 122 -4.07 18.23 8.28
CA THR A 122 -2.69 17.75 8.14
C THR A 122 -2.58 16.24 8.05
N GLU A 123 -3.53 15.52 8.64
CA GLU A 123 -3.62 14.06 8.57
C GLU A 123 -3.96 13.55 7.16
N GLY A 124 -4.71 14.33 6.36
CA GLY A 124 -5.02 14.03 4.95
C GLY A 124 -3.86 14.35 4.00
N ALA A 125 -2.92 15.20 4.40
CA ALA A 125 -1.85 15.67 3.52
C ALA A 125 -0.86 14.57 3.14
N ILE A 126 -0.56 14.44 1.84
CA ILE A 126 0.45 13.50 1.33
C ILE A 126 1.84 13.90 1.83
N GLN A 127 2.65 12.90 2.19
CA GLN A 127 4.02 13.08 2.66
C GLN A 127 4.88 13.89 1.68
N PRO A 128 5.51 15.00 2.13
CA PRO A 128 6.20 15.95 1.23
C PRO A 128 7.29 15.36 0.34
N SER A 129 7.99 14.30 0.79
CA SER A 129 9.07 13.66 0.03
C SER A 129 8.62 12.89 -1.21
N ILE A 130 7.30 12.65 -1.33
CA ILE A 130 6.69 11.91 -2.43
C ILE A 130 5.55 12.68 -3.08
N ARG A 131 5.62 13.99 -3.11
CA ARG A 131 4.56 14.85 -3.67
C ARG A 131 4.12 14.42 -5.05
N PRO A 132 2.79 14.41 -5.33
CA PRO A 132 2.27 14.20 -6.66
C PRO A 132 2.68 15.33 -7.60
N ARG A 133 2.83 15.01 -8.89
CA ARG A 133 2.87 15.97 -9.98
C ARG A 133 1.42 16.39 -10.33
N GLN A 134 1.31 17.45 -11.11
CA GLN A 134 -0.02 17.99 -11.48
C GLN A 134 -0.87 17.02 -12.30
N ASP A 135 -0.23 16.14 -13.06
CA ASP A 135 -0.82 15.12 -13.92
C ASP A 135 -1.00 13.75 -13.24
N GLU A 136 -0.64 13.63 -11.97
CA GLU A 136 -0.76 12.38 -11.20
C GLU A 136 -2.05 12.37 -10.36
N PRO A 137 -2.97 11.43 -10.59
CA PRO A 137 -4.25 11.41 -9.91
C PRO A 137 -4.14 11.07 -8.43
N ILE A 138 -4.98 11.72 -7.62
CA ILE A 138 -5.17 11.44 -6.19
C ILE A 138 -6.59 10.90 -5.99
N ILE A 139 -6.72 9.68 -5.52
CA ILE A 139 -7.99 9.02 -5.23
C ILE A 139 -8.32 9.21 -3.75
N LEU A 140 -9.28 10.08 -3.47
CA LEU A 140 -9.80 10.31 -2.12
C LEU A 140 -10.86 9.28 -1.77
N ARG A 141 -10.78 8.66 -0.60
CA ARG A 141 -11.74 7.69 -0.14
C ARG A 141 -11.96 7.71 1.38
N GLY A 142 -13.18 7.43 1.79
CA GLY A 142 -13.57 7.20 3.19
C GLY A 142 -13.64 5.71 3.56
N ALA A 143 -12.91 4.83 2.85
CA ALA A 143 -12.97 3.38 3.02
C ALA A 143 -11.57 2.74 3.06
N PHE A 144 -11.48 1.43 3.34
CA PHE A 144 -10.20 0.71 3.41
C PHE A 144 -9.57 0.47 2.05
N SER A 145 -10.37 0.09 1.04
CA SER A 145 -9.90 -0.18 -0.32
C SER A 145 -10.06 1.05 -1.21
N MET A 146 -9.11 1.27 -2.13
CA MET A 146 -9.22 2.31 -3.14
C MET A 146 -10.34 2.06 -4.17
N PHE A 147 -10.88 0.87 -4.22
CA PHE A 147 -11.99 0.49 -5.08
C PHE A 147 -13.36 0.69 -4.42
N SER A 148 -13.38 0.97 -3.11
CA SER A 148 -14.60 1.22 -2.34
C SER A 148 -14.82 2.71 -2.13
N GLN A 149 -16.01 3.22 -2.40
CA GLN A 149 -16.42 4.64 -2.27
C GLN A 149 -15.60 5.64 -3.11
N ALA A 150 -14.76 5.15 -4.00
CA ALA A 150 -13.93 5.95 -4.88
C ALA A 150 -13.87 5.29 -6.26
N HIS A 151 -13.80 6.07 -7.31
CA HIS A 151 -13.78 5.59 -8.70
C HIS A 151 -12.41 5.01 -9.11
N GLY A 152 -11.74 4.29 -8.19
CA GLY A 152 -10.39 3.79 -8.42
C GLY A 152 -10.25 2.86 -9.61
N GLU A 153 -11.23 1.96 -9.82
CA GLU A 153 -11.24 1.06 -10.98
C GLU A 153 -11.44 1.85 -12.28
N GLU A 154 -12.43 2.72 -12.31
CA GLU A 154 -12.74 3.53 -13.49
C GLU A 154 -11.56 4.39 -13.90
N VAL A 155 -10.91 5.06 -12.94
CA VAL A 155 -9.71 5.88 -13.18
C VAL A 155 -8.61 5.02 -13.81
N LEU A 156 -8.27 3.88 -13.20
CA LEU A 156 -7.21 3.01 -13.70
C LEU A 156 -7.54 2.43 -15.09
N ARG A 157 -8.79 1.96 -15.31
CA ARG A 157 -9.22 1.41 -16.62
C ARG A 157 -9.21 2.45 -17.72
N ASN A 158 -9.70 3.66 -17.44
CA ASN A 158 -9.67 4.76 -18.40
C ASN A 158 -8.24 5.19 -18.76
N MET A 159 -7.27 5.03 -17.86
CA MET A 159 -5.85 5.23 -18.11
C MET A 159 -5.19 4.03 -18.84
N GLY A 160 -5.93 2.97 -19.16
CA GLY A 160 -5.40 1.77 -19.81
C GLY A 160 -4.57 0.87 -18.88
N ILE A 161 -4.75 0.99 -17.56
CA ILE A 161 -3.99 0.23 -16.57
C ILE A 161 -4.62 -1.14 -16.34
N ASP A 162 -3.81 -2.19 -16.40
CA ASP A 162 -4.16 -3.57 -16.05
C ASP A 162 -3.25 -4.16 -14.96
N THR A 163 -2.12 -3.51 -14.69
CA THR A 163 -1.12 -3.92 -13.70
C THR A 163 -0.91 -2.82 -12.67
N ILE A 164 -0.96 -3.17 -11.39
CA ILE A 164 -0.71 -2.24 -10.30
C ILE A 164 0.46 -2.70 -9.43
N VAL A 165 1.26 -1.75 -9.00
CA VAL A 165 2.37 -1.93 -8.06
C VAL A 165 2.03 -1.16 -6.80
N LEU A 166 1.63 -1.87 -5.75
CA LEU A 166 1.19 -1.28 -4.48
C LEU A 166 2.38 -1.05 -3.55
N VAL A 167 2.46 0.15 -3.00
CA VAL A 167 3.41 0.58 -1.96
C VAL A 167 2.70 1.39 -0.89
N GLY A 168 3.26 1.52 0.31
CA GLY A 168 2.71 2.37 1.38
C GLY A 168 2.14 1.59 2.56
N GLY A 169 1.10 2.11 3.16
CA GLY A 169 0.56 1.55 4.42
C GLY A 169 -0.97 1.57 4.48
N LEU A 170 -1.56 0.88 5.43
CA LEU A 170 -0.98 -0.15 6.29
C LEU A 170 -1.08 -1.51 5.60
N THR A 171 0.02 -2.25 5.58
CA THR A 171 0.16 -3.50 4.80
C THR A 171 -0.93 -4.52 5.09
N ASP A 172 -1.25 -4.74 6.36
CA ASP A 172 -2.23 -5.72 6.85
C ASP A 172 -3.68 -5.24 6.83
N ILE A 173 -3.90 -3.94 6.63
CA ILE A 173 -5.23 -3.32 6.69
C ILE A 173 -5.63 -2.79 5.31
N THR A 174 -5.30 -1.53 5.03
CA THR A 174 -5.84 -0.82 3.86
C THR A 174 -5.17 -1.27 2.55
N LEU A 175 -3.85 -1.50 2.57
CA LEU A 175 -3.14 -2.01 1.40
C LEU A 175 -3.59 -3.44 1.06
N ALA A 176 -3.73 -4.32 2.08
CA ALA A 176 -4.23 -5.68 1.85
C ALA A 176 -5.67 -5.71 1.33
N SER A 177 -6.54 -4.81 1.81
CA SER A 177 -7.91 -4.68 1.30
C SER A 177 -7.91 -4.28 -0.18
N THR A 178 -7.08 -3.29 -0.54
CA THR A 178 -6.91 -2.86 -1.93
C THR A 178 -6.34 -3.97 -2.81
N ALA A 179 -5.36 -4.74 -2.33
CA ALA A 179 -4.77 -5.83 -3.11
C ALA A 179 -5.76 -6.96 -3.42
N ARG A 180 -6.63 -7.32 -2.47
CA ARG A 180 -7.69 -8.31 -2.67
C ARG A 180 -8.74 -7.82 -3.67
N ASP A 181 -9.24 -6.61 -3.46
CA ASP A 181 -10.20 -5.99 -4.36
C ASP A 181 -9.65 -5.81 -5.78
N ALA A 182 -8.35 -5.55 -5.92
CA ALA A 182 -7.68 -5.48 -7.22
C ALA A 182 -7.68 -6.83 -7.95
N ALA A 183 -7.36 -7.90 -7.21
CA ALA A 183 -7.36 -9.25 -7.76
C ALA A 183 -8.76 -9.68 -8.23
N ASP A 184 -9.80 -9.39 -7.43
CA ASP A 184 -11.20 -9.68 -7.79
C ASP A 184 -11.67 -8.90 -9.04
N ARG A 185 -11.01 -7.78 -9.35
CA ARG A 185 -11.23 -6.96 -10.56
C ARG A 185 -10.27 -7.27 -11.70
N ALA A 186 -9.56 -8.40 -11.62
CA ALA A 186 -8.60 -8.86 -12.62
C ALA A 186 -7.45 -7.88 -12.90
N PHE A 187 -7.01 -7.10 -11.90
CA PHE A 187 -5.73 -6.41 -11.98
C PHE A 187 -4.58 -7.37 -11.63
N ARG A 188 -3.52 -7.34 -12.43
CA ARG A 188 -2.25 -7.97 -12.06
C ARG A 188 -1.61 -7.14 -10.96
N THR A 189 -1.45 -7.71 -9.78
CA THR A 189 -1.05 -6.96 -8.59
C THR A 189 0.33 -7.37 -8.09
N TYR A 190 1.22 -6.39 -7.96
CA TYR A 190 2.45 -6.48 -7.18
C TYR A 190 2.28 -5.75 -5.86
N VAL A 191 2.88 -6.29 -4.80
CA VAL A 191 3.10 -5.56 -3.54
C VAL A 191 4.60 -5.51 -3.28
N VAL A 192 5.12 -4.31 -3.03
CA VAL A 192 6.55 -4.09 -2.76
C VAL A 192 6.77 -4.12 -1.25
N GLU A 193 7.26 -5.25 -0.73
CA GLU A 193 7.33 -5.53 0.69
C GLU A 193 8.17 -4.51 1.49
N ASP A 194 9.34 -4.12 0.97
CA ASP A 194 10.25 -3.18 1.61
C ASP A 194 9.93 -1.69 1.36
N ALA A 195 8.92 -1.42 0.54
CA ALA A 195 8.29 -0.12 0.33
C ALA A 195 6.86 -0.07 0.93
N SER A 196 6.55 -0.99 1.83
CA SER A 196 5.28 -1.05 2.56
C SER A 196 5.55 -1.15 4.06
N PHE A 197 4.58 -0.72 4.88
CA PHE A 197 4.73 -0.71 6.33
C PHE A 197 3.40 -0.94 7.05
N SER A 198 3.48 -1.40 8.30
CA SER A 198 2.35 -1.49 9.22
C SER A 198 2.72 -1.09 10.63
N VAL A 199 1.72 -0.98 11.51
CA VAL A 199 1.92 -0.64 12.93
C VAL A 199 2.84 -1.67 13.59
N PHE A 200 2.53 -2.95 13.42
CA PHE A 200 3.32 -4.06 13.95
C PHE A 200 4.10 -4.76 12.83
N GLN A 201 5.32 -5.19 13.14
CA GLN A 201 6.11 -5.99 12.20
C GLN A 201 5.45 -7.35 11.89
N SER A 202 4.82 -7.97 12.89
CA SER A 202 4.04 -9.20 12.70
C SER A 202 2.87 -8.98 11.75
N GLY A 203 2.08 -7.91 11.94
CA GLY A 203 0.98 -7.56 11.04
C GLY A 203 1.45 -7.31 9.61
N HIS A 204 2.58 -6.61 9.43
CA HIS A 204 3.18 -6.45 8.12
C HIS A 204 3.48 -7.79 7.46
N GLN A 205 4.15 -8.71 8.17
CA GLN A 205 4.50 -10.03 7.63
C GLN A 205 3.26 -10.89 7.34
N GLU A 206 2.29 -10.91 8.26
CA GLU A 206 1.02 -11.64 8.09
C GLU A 206 0.21 -11.10 6.91
N GLY A 207 0.17 -9.78 6.75
CA GLY A 207 -0.46 -9.12 5.61
C GLY A 207 0.16 -9.57 4.28
N LEU A 208 1.49 -9.52 4.16
CA LEU A 208 2.21 -9.99 2.97
C LEU A 208 1.99 -11.48 2.70
N ASP A 209 2.05 -12.30 3.74
CA ASP A 209 1.86 -13.75 3.62
C ASP A 209 0.43 -14.12 3.18
N SER A 210 -0.58 -13.35 3.64
CA SER A 210 -1.96 -13.56 3.21
C SER A 210 -2.18 -13.21 1.74
N LEU A 211 -1.41 -12.26 1.20
CA LEU A 211 -1.53 -11.81 -0.19
C LEU A 211 -0.75 -12.69 -1.17
N ARG A 212 0.40 -13.23 -0.73
CA ARG A 212 1.38 -13.94 -1.56
C ARG A 212 0.81 -15.12 -2.34
N LEU A 213 -0.17 -15.80 -1.78
CA LEU A 213 -0.73 -17.01 -2.35
C LEU A 213 -1.75 -16.77 -3.46
N TRP A 214 -2.62 -15.78 -3.25
CA TRP A 214 -3.86 -15.67 -3.99
C TRP A 214 -4.06 -14.34 -4.71
N PHE A 215 -3.47 -13.27 -4.18
CA PHE A 215 -3.90 -11.92 -4.57
C PHE A 215 -2.80 -11.09 -5.23
N ALA A 216 -1.53 -11.28 -4.82
CA ALA A 216 -0.47 -10.42 -5.30
C ALA A 216 0.88 -11.12 -5.40
N ARG A 217 1.69 -10.72 -6.36
CA ARG A 217 3.11 -11.06 -6.41
C ARG A 217 3.88 -10.15 -5.46
N ILE A 218 4.51 -10.72 -4.44
CA ILE A 218 5.36 -9.95 -3.52
C ILE A 218 6.77 -9.80 -4.12
N THR A 219 7.28 -8.58 -4.07
CA THR A 219 8.59 -8.20 -4.62
C THR A 219 9.28 -7.16 -3.73
N THR A 220 10.53 -6.80 -4.04
CA THR A 220 11.24 -5.69 -3.42
C THR A 220 11.36 -4.49 -4.36
N ALA A 221 11.62 -3.30 -3.81
CA ALA A 221 11.83 -2.09 -4.60
C ALA A 221 12.96 -2.26 -5.63
N ASP A 222 14.07 -2.89 -5.24
CA ASP A 222 15.19 -3.12 -6.14
C ASP A 222 14.86 -4.12 -7.27
N ARG A 223 14.08 -5.17 -6.99
CA ARG A 223 13.63 -6.09 -8.04
C ARG A 223 12.68 -5.39 -9.00
N MET A 224 11.77 -4.59 -8.49
CA MET A 224 10.83 -3.83 -9.33
C MET A 224 11.60 -2.81 -10.21
N ARG A 225 12.56 -2.08 -9.66
CA ARG A 225 13.40 -1.15 -10.45
C ARG A 225 14.15 -1.87 -11.57
N ARG A 226 14.74 -3.06 -11.31
CA ARG A 226 15.38 -3.85 -12.37
C ARG A 226 14.41 -4.25 -13.47
N LYS A 227 13.18 -4.64 -13.14
CA LYS A 227 12.15 -4.94 -14.15
C LYS A 227 11.87 -3.75 -15.06
N LEU A 228 11.72 -2.56 -14.48
CA LEU A 228 11.49 -1.32 -15.23
C LEU A 228 12.65 -0.97 -16.18
N MET A 229 13.90 -1.21 -15.77
CA MET A 229 15.07 -0.97 -16.63
C MET A 229 15.14 -1.93 -17.83
N HIS A 230 14.77 -3.20 -17.65
CA HIS A 230 14.82 -4.19 -18.75
C HIS A 230 13.73 -3.96 -19.80
N THR A 231 12.64 -3.31 -19.45
CA THR A 231 11.55 -2.99 -20.40
C THR A 231 11.94 -1.86 -21.36
N ARG A 232 12.90 -0.99 -20.98
CA ARG A 232 13.42 0.09 -21.84
C ARG A 232 14.35 -0.38 -22.96
N VAL A 233 14.94 -1.56 -22.85
CA VAL A 233 15.95 -2.07 -23.80
C VAL A 233 15.31 -2.86 -24.95
N GLY A 234 14.01 -3.12 -24.89
CA GLY A 234 13.24 -3.92 -25.86
C GLY A 234 12.30 -3.11 -26.77
N GLU A 235 12.30 -1.78 -26.67
CA GLU A 235 11.68 -0.85 -27.62
C GLU A 235 12.74 -0.28 -28.57
#